data_ef4c4b26320333db0305f4b3658766d7
#
_entry.id   ef4c4b26320333db0305f4b3658766d7
#
_cell.length_a   1.000
_cell.length_b   1.000
_cell.length_c   1.000
_cell.angle_alpha   90.00
_cell.angle_beta   90.00
_cell.angle_gamma   90.00
#
_symmetry.space_group_name_H-M   'P 1'
#
loop_
_entity.id
_entity.type
_entity.pdbx_description
1 polymer ?
#
loop_
_entity_poly.entity_id
_entity_poly.type
_entity_poly.pdbx_seq_one_letter_code
_entity_poly.pdbx_strand_id
1 'polypeptide(L)'
;LDFLPRISRAQSMDILSSQANLAGYKAVIEASSIFKKALPMMMTAAGTIIPAKCLILGAGVAGLQAIATAKRLGCVVSAFDVRPEVEEQVNSLGAKFVKVEDETNTKEDQTVYAKEMSEDYKKKQLKAIHDVAINMDIIISTALIPGKKAPLLIESNTIIQMNSGSVLIDLASSSGGNIEGSKIGEKININDCVVYAPTNLPSLIAYDASLLFSKNIFNFISFFVFFKF
;
A
#
# COMPACT_ATOMS: atom_id res chain seq x y z
N LEU A 1 3.33 12.45 19.19
CA LEU A 1 2.73 11.10 19.25
C LEU A 1 3.29 10.14 18.20
N ASP A 2 3.94 10.62 17.15
CA ASP A 2 4.54 9.78 16.08
C ASP A 2 5.65 8.86 16.59
N PHE A 3 6.25 9.18 17.73
CA PHE A 3 7.32 8.43 18.39
C PHE A 3 6.83 7.47 19.48
N LEU A 4 5.53 7.23 19.59
CA LEU A 4 5.02 6.23 20.51
C LEU A 4 5.57 4.84 20.16
N PRO A 5 6.05 4.06 21.16
CA PRO A 5 6.57 2.75 20.89
C PRO A 5 5.47 1.82 20.35
N ARG A 6 5.81 1.01 19.35
CA ARG A 6 4.87 0.06 18.73
C ARG A 6 4.75 -1.22 19.57
N ILE A 7 4.18 -1.08 20.75
CA ILE A 7 3.88 -2.16 21.70
C ILE A 7 2.37 -2.27 21.92
N SER A 8 1.89 -3.42 22.35
CA SER A 8 0.44 -3.68 22.54
C SER A 8 -0.25 -2.64 23.42
N ARG A 9 0.41 -2.16 24.47
CA ARG A 9 -0.11 -1.11 25.36
C ARG A 9 -0.34 0.23 24.69
N ALA A 10 0.46 0.57 23.66
CA ALA A 10 0.41 1.85 22.99
C ALA A 10 -0.50 1.85 21.74
N GLN A 11 -1.01 0.70 21.30
CA GLN A 11 -1.80 0.58 20.08
C GLN A 11 -3.04 1.48 20.06
N SER A 12 -3.73 1.62 21.18
CA SER A 12 -4.91 2.51 21.27
C SER A 12 -4.57 4.00 21.14
N MET A 13 -3.30 4.36 21.32
CA MET A 13 -2.76 5.72 21.23
C MET A 13 -2.05 5.99 19.90
N ASP A 14 -1.91 4.97 19.03
CA ASP A 14 -1.14 5.03 17.78
C ASP A 14 -1.93 5.73 16.68
N ILE A 15 -1.68 7.04 16.55
CA ILE A 15 -2.29 7.91 15.54
C ILE A 15 -1.82 7.49 14.14
N LEU A 16 -0.55 7.13 13.97
CA LEU A 16 -0.04 6.76 12.65
C LEU A 16 -0.78 5.54 12.09
N SER A 17 -1.00 4.51 12.91
CA SER A 17 -1.73 3.33 12.47
C SER A 17 -3.19 3.61 12.17
N SER A 18 -3.88 4.42 12.99
CA SER A 18 -5.28 4.74 12.76
C SER A 18 -5.49 5.53 11.47
N GLN A 19 -4.64 6.53 11.20
CA GLN A 19 -4.72 7.34 9.99
C GLN A 19 -4.21 6.56 8.75
N ALA A 20 -3.18 5.74 8.89
CA ALA A 20 -2.70 4.87 7.80
C ALA A 20 -3.77 3.86 7.34
N ASN A 21 -4.55 3.32 8.28
CA ASN A 21 -5.67 2.44 7.97
C ASN A 21 -6.70 3.14 7.06
N LEU A 22 -7.11 4.36 7.45
CA LEU A 22 -8.02 5.18 6.66
C LEU A 22 -7.43 5.56 5.29
N ALA A 23 -6.13 5.87 5.24
CA ALA A 23 -5.43 6.17 4.00
C ALA A 23 -5.47 4.97 3.03
N GLY A 24 -5.22 3.76 3.52
CA GLY A 24 -5.30 2.53 2.72
C GLY A 24 -6.69 2.28 2.15
N TYR A 25 -7.73 2.45 2.97
CA TYR A 25 -9.12 2.40 2.50
C TYR A 25 -9.39 3.44 1.41
N LYS A 26 -9.08 4.71 1.70
CA LYS A 26 -9.41 5.81 0.79
C LYS A 26 -8.61 5.75 -0.51
N ALA A 27 -7.38 5.22 -0.49
CA ALA A 27 -6.58 5.01 -1.69
C ALA A 27 -7.28 4.10 -2.71
N VAL A 28 -7.90 3.01 -2.25
CA VAL A 28 -8.67 2.13 -3.13
C VAL A 28 -9.90 2.82 -3.68
N ILE A 29 -10.61 3.60 -2.86
CA ILE A 29 -11.80 4.36 -3.31
C ILE A 29 -11.41 5.42 -4.34
N GLU A 30 -10.31 6.15 -4.13
CA GLU A 30 -9.80 7.10 -5.12
C GLU A 30 -9.38 6.39 -6.43
N ALA A 31 -8.65 5.28 -6.33
CA ALA A 31 -8.28 4.49 -7.49
C ALA A 31 -9.52 4.04 -8.27
N SER A 32 -10.55 3.53 -7.58
CA SER A 32 -11.80 3.08 -8.21
C SER A 32 -12.57 4.22 -8.89
N SER A 33 -12.52 5.42 -8.32
CA SER A 33 -13.16 6.63 -8.88
C SER A 33 -12.46 7.12 -10.15
N ILE A 34 -11.13 6.91 -10.25
CA ILE A 34 -10.33 7.29 -11.42
C ILE A 34 -10.42 6.21 -12.51
N PHE A 35 -10.43 4.95 -12.11
CA PHE A 35 -10.44 3.79 -13.00
C PHE A 35 -11.79 3.67 -13.72
N LYS A 36 -11.75 3.61 -15.06
CA LYS A 36 -12.95 3.68 -15.89
C LYS A 36 -13.57 2.32 -16.23
N LYS A 37 -13.25 1.28 -15.48
CA LYS A 37 -13.85 -0.05 -15.61
C LYS A 37 -14.45 -0.48 -14.28
N ALA A 38 -15.34 -1.48 -14.31
CA ALA A 38 -15.87 -2.09 -13.09
C ALA A 38 -14.78 -2.86 -12.34
N LEU A 39 -14.85 -2.86 -11.01
CA LEU A 39 -13.90 -3.61 -10.19
C LEU A 39 -14.29 -5.10 -10.07
N PRO A 40 -15.55 -5.44 -9.72
CA PRO A 40 -15.95 -6.84 -9.58
C PRO A 40 -16.23 -7.51 -10.93
N MET A 41 -16.19 -8.82 -10.91
CA MET A 41 -16.77 -9.61 -11.98
C MET A 41 -18.29 -9.39 -12.04
N MET A 42 -18.82 -9.15 -13.23
CA MET A 42 -20.25 -9.04 -13.45
C MET A 42 -20.67 -9.83 -14.68
N MET A 43 -21.82 -10.51 -14.59
CA MET A 43 -22.41 -11.24 -15.71
C MET A 43 -23.71 -10.55 -16.14
N THR A 44 -23.81 -10.26 -17.43
CA THR A 44 -25.00 -9.66 -18.05
C THR A 44 -25.42 -10.48 -19.27
N ALA A 45 -26.61 -10.26 -19.77
CA ALA A 45 -27.06 -10.87 -21.02
C ALA A 45 -26.17 -10.47 -22.22
N ALA A 46 -25.49 -9.32 -22.15
CA ALA A 46 -24.56 -8.83 -23.17
C ALA A 46 -23.14 -9.40 -23.05
N GLY A 47 -22.82 -10.09 -21.96
CA GLY A 47 -21.49 -10.67 -21.72
C GLY A 47 -21.00 -10.53 -20.30
N THR A 48 -19.77 -10.99 -20.08
CA THR A 48 -19.09 -11.02 -18.76
C THR A 48 -18.04 -9.90 -18.69
N ILE A 49 -18.07 -9.12 -17.60
CA ILE A 49 -17.01 -8.20 -17.23
C ILE A 49 -16.06 -8.93 -16.30
N ILE A 50 -14.79 -9.01 -16.68
CA ILE A 50 -13.74 -9.63 -15.84
C ILE A 50 -13.37 -8.71 -14.68
N PRO A 51 -12.99 -9.25 -13.51
CA PRO A 51 -12.62 -8.43 -12.36
C PRO A 51 -11.31 -7.69 -12.61
N ALA A 52 -11.21 -6.47 -12.07
CA ALA A 52 -9.99 -5.69 -12.10
C ALA A 52 -8.88 -6.36 -11.26
N LYS A 53 -7.65 -6.27 -11.74
CA LYS A 53 -6.45 -6.76 -11.05
C LYS A 53 -5.78 -5.61 -10.30
N CYS A 54 -5.54 -5.80 -9.01
CA CYS A 54 -4.95 -4.78 -8.15
C CYS A 54 -3.66 -5.30 -7.51
N LEU A 55 -2.58 -4.53 -7.59
CA LEU A 55 -1.31 -4.80 -6.92
C LEU A 55 -1.11 -3.81 -5.78
N ILE A 56 -0.84 -4.32 -4.58
CA ILE A 56 -0.50 -3.50 -3.41
C ILE A 56 0.99 -3.67 -3.11
N LEU A 57 1.73 -2.57 -3.07
CA LEU A 57 3.15 -2.53 -2.74
C LEU A 57 3.34 -2.00 -1.32
N GLY A 58 3.79 -2.88 -0.42
CA GLY A 58 3.84 -2.67 1.02
C GLY A 58 2.60 -3.24 1.74
N ALA A 59 2.82 -4.19 2.65
CA ALA A 59 1.79 -4.83 3.47
C ALA A 59 1.86 -4.37 4.95
N GLY A 60 2.07 -3.06 5.16
CA GLY A 60 1.86 -2.40 6.45
C GLY A 60 0.38 -2.13 6.71
N VAL A 61 0.06 -1.32 7.72
CA VAL A 61 -1.34 -1.02 8.11
C VAL A 61 -2.14 -0.49 6.92
N ALA A 62 -1.61 0.48 6.17
CA ALA A 62 -2.28 1.02 4.98
C ALA A 62 -2.44 -0.03 3.88
N GLY A 63 -1.39 -0.81 3.61
CA GLY A 63 -1.41 -1.85 2.58
C GLY A 63 -2.38 -2.98 2.89
N LEU A 64 -2.38 -3.51 4.11
CA LEU A 64 -3.33 -4.55 4.52
C LEU A 64 -4.79 -4.06 4.44
N GLN A 65 -5.05 -2.80 4.82
CA GLN A 65 -6.39 -2.23 4.65
C GLN A 65 -6.75 -2.02 3.17
N ALA A 66 -5.79 -1.61 2.34
CA ALA A 66 -6.01 -1.50 0.89
C ALA A 66 -6.33 -2.88 0.27
N ILE A 67 -5.60 -3.94 0.66
CA ILE A 67 -5.89 -5.33 0.26
C ILE A 67 -7.33 -5.69 0.63
N ALA A 68 -7.70 -5.51 1.90
CA ALA A 68 -9.04 -5.85 2.40
C ALA A 68 -10.13 -5.08 1.66
N THR A 69 -9.92 -3.80 1.38
CA THR A 69 -10.88 -2.94 0.66
C THR A 69 -11.00 -3.36 -0.81
N ALA A 70 -9.89 -3.54 -1.52
CA ALA A 70 -9.90 -3.97 -2.93
C ALA A 70 -10.56 -5.35 -3.10
N LYS A 71 -10.30 -6.28 -2.18
CA LYS A 71 -10.98 -7.59 -2.15
C LYS A 71 -12.49 -7.46 -1.97
N ARG A 72 -12.95 -6.63 -1.03
CA ARG A 72 -14.39 -6.38 -0.81
C ARG A 72 -15.07 -5.73 -2.02
N LEU A 73 -14.34 -4.93 -2.79
CA LEU A 73 -14.83 -4.34 -4.03
C LEU A 73 -14.76 -5.31 -5.22
N GLY A 74 -14.28 -6.55 -5.01
CA GLY A 74 -14.27 -7.62 -6.00
C GLY A 74 -13.06 -7.68 -6.91
N CYS A 75 -11.97 -6.98 -6.59
CA CYS A 75 -10.72 -7.09 -7.31
C CYS A 75 -10.03 -8.44 -7.08
N VAL A 76 -9.26 -8.88 -8.08
CA VAL A 76 -8.22 -9.89 -7.91
C VAL A 76 -6.96 -9.19 -7.40
N VAL A 77 -6.59 -9.45 -6.14
CA VAL A 77 -5.53 -8.70 -5.45
C VAL A 77 -4.26 -9.53 -5.33
N SER A 78 -3.14 -8.92 -5.71
CA SER A 78 -1.78 -9.37 -5.40
C SER A 78 -1.10 -8.33 -4.49
N ALA A 79 -0.17 -8.76 -3.64
CA ALA A 79 0.56 -7.85 -2.78
C ALA A 79 2.03 -8.26 -2.69
N PHE A 80 2.89 -7.27 -2.54
CA PHE A 80 4.33 -7.43 -2.33
C PHE A 80 4.75 -6.71 -1.06
N ASP A 81 5.61 -7.35 -0.28
CA ASP A 81 6.35 -6.74 0.83
C ASP A 81 7.73 -7.40 0.94
N VAL A 82 8.71 -6.66 1.43
CA VAL A 82 10.08 -7.18 1.65
C VAL A 82 10.15 -8.13 2.85
N ARG A 83 9.16 -8.08 3.74
CA ARG A 83 9.08 -8.87 4.96
C ARG A 83 8.30 -10.16 4.71
N PRO A 84 8.95 -11.33 4.75
CA PRO A 84 8.28 -12.60 4.49
C PRO A 84 7.20 -12.95 5.54
N GLU A 85 7.34 -12.44 6.77
CA GLU A 85 6.40 -12.69 7.87
C GLU A 85 5.00 -12.12 7.63
N VAL A 86 4.83 -11.17 6.70
CA VAL A 86 3.51 -10.63 6.36
C VAL A 86 2.76 -11.46 5.31
N GLU A 87 3.41 -12.47 4.72
CA GLU A 87 2.78 -13.35 3.72
C GLU A 87 1.50 -13.99 4.25
N GLU A 88 1.51 -14.50 5.48
CA GLU A 88 0.33 -15.12 6.10
C GLU A 88 -0.83 -14.12 6.23
N GLN A 89 -0.52 -12.87 6.62
CA GLN A 89 -1.54 -11.82 6.75
C GLN A 89 -2.15 -11.48 5.38
N VAL A 90 -1.33 -11.37 4.34
CA VAL A 90 -1.77 -11.11 2.96
C VAL A 90 -2.67 -12.24 2.47
N ASN A 91 -2.23 -13.49 2.65
CA ASN A 91 -2.97 -14.67 2.23
C ASN A 91 -4.30 -14.82 3.00
N SER A 92 -4.33 -14.49 4.30
CA SER A 92 -5.55 -14.51 5.11
C SER A 92 -6.62 -13.52 4.64
N LEU A 93 -6.21 -12.42 4.00
CA LEU A 93 -7.11 -11.45 3.37
C LEU A 93 -7.57 -11.90 1.97
N GLY A 94 -7.13 -13.08 1.50
CA GLY A 94 -7.47 -13.63 0.19
C GLY A 94 -6.72 -12.99 -0.99
N ALA A 95 -5.59 -12.34 -0.74
CA ALA A 95 -4.69 -11.83 -1.77
C ALA A 95 -3.53 -12.79 -2.02
N LYS A 96 -2.94 -12.74 -3.22
CA LYS A 96 -1.76 -13.52 -3.57
C LYS A 96 -0.50 -12.74 -3.18
N PHE A 97 0.38 -13.35 -2.38
CA PHE A 97 1.69 -12.76 -2.09
C PHE A 97 2.66 -12.97 -3.27
N VAL A 98 3.33 -11.88 -3.69
CA VAL A 98 4.34 -11.89 -4.75
C VAL A 98 5.70 -12.17 -4.12
N LYS A 99 6.31 -13.30 -4.45
CA LYS A 99 7.63 -13.69 -3.94
C LYS A 99 8.74 -13.26 -4.91
N VAL A 100 9.85 -12.81 -4.35
CA VAL A 100 11.10 -12.67 -5.09
C VAL A 100 11.81 -14.02 -5.04
N GLU A 101 12.12 -14.60 -6.20
CA GLU A 101 12.88 -15.83 -6.28
C GLU A 101 14.32 -15.57 -5.82
N ASP A 102 14.67 -16.08 -4.67
CA ASP A 102 16.04 -16.07 -4.16
C ASP A 102 16.54 -17.50 -4.02
N GLU A 103 17.56 -17.86 -4.79
CA GLU A 103 18.16 -19.20 -4.77
C GLU A 103 18.94 -19.49 -3.47
N THR A 104 19.12 -18.48 -2.61
CA THR A 104 19.88 -18.57 -1.35
C THR A 104 18.95 -18.61 -0.12
N ASN A 105 18.03 -19.59 -0.07
CA ASN A 105 17.26 -19.89 1.15
C ASN A 105 18.13 -20.63 2.19
N THR A 106 19.09 -19.98 2.79
CA THR A 106 19.68 -20.44 4.05
C THR A 106 18.97 -19.73 5.21
N LYS A 107 18.36 -20.53 6.09
CA LYS A 107 17.52 -20.15 7.24
C LYS A 107 18.23 -19.33 8.35
N GLU A 108 19.35 -18.68 8.10
CA GLU A 108 20.22 -18.13 9.15
C GLU A 108 20.27 -16.61 9.28
N ASP A 109 19.57 -15.81 8.45
CA ASP A 109 19.63 -14.35 8.56
C ASP A 109 18.26 -13.71 8.86
N GLN A 110 17.71 -13.97 10.06
CA GLN A 110 16.49 -13.31 10.57
C GLN A 110 16.68 -11.87 11.07
N THR A 111 17.80 -11.23 10.78
CA THR A 111 18.10 -9.84 11.20
C THR A 111 18.15 -8.88 10.02
N VAL A 112 17.17 -8.95 9.09
CA VAL A 112 17.18 -8.20 7.82
C VAL A 112 16.61 -6.77 7.94
N TYR A 113 16.43 -6.22 9.13
CA TYR A 113 15.96 -4.82 9.27
C TYR A 113 17.06 -3.75 9.14
N ALA A 114 18.34 -4.12 8.94
CA ALA A 114 19.45 -3.17 8.96
C ALA A 114 20.59 -3.43 7.96
N LYS A 115 20.56 -4.49 7.16
CA LYS A 115 21.54 -4.65 6.08
C LYS A 115 20.99 -4.00 4.81
N GLU A 116 21.78 -3.10 4.20
CA GLU A 116 21.56 -2.65 2.84
C GLU A 116 21.38 -3.89 1.96
N MET A 117 20.16 -4.05 1.42
CA MET A 117 19.87 -5.13 0.49
C MET A 117 20.89 -5.07 -0.65
N SER A 118 21.47 -6.20 -1.02
CA SER A 118 22.44 -6.23 -2.10
C SER A 118 21.83 -5.67 -3.38
N GLU A 119 22.63 -5.02 -4.21
CA GLU A 119 22.16 -4.47 -5.48
C GLU A 119 21.51 -5.55 -6.37
N ASP A 120 21.99 -6.79 -6.27
CA ASP A 120 21.41 -7.92 -6.99
C ASP A 120 20.02 -8.29 -6.49
N TYR A 121 19.78 -8.23 -5.17
CA TYR A 121 18.45 -8.45 -4.61
C TYR A 121 17.49 -7.35 -5.04
N LYS A 122 17.90 -6.08 -5.04
CA LYS A 122 17.08 -4.97 -5.52
C LYS A 122 16.67 -5.15 -6.98
N LYS A 123 17.60 -5.61 -7.84
CA LYS A 123 17.29 -5.89 -9.25
C LYS A 123 16.28 -7.03 -9.39
N LYS A 124 16.46 -8.13 -8.66
CA LYS A 124 15.50 -9.25 -8.63
C LYS A 124 14.12 -8.81 -8.14
N GLN A 125 14.09 -7.99 -7.09
CA GLN A 125 12.86 -7.40 -6.55
C GLN A 125 12.14 -6.53 -7.60
N LEU A 126 12.84 -5.59 -8.22
CA LEU A 126 12.26 -4.71 -9.25
C LEU A 126 11.74 -5.53 -10.42
N LYS A 127 12.48 -6.57 -10.85
CA LYS A 127 12.02 -7.47 -11.91
C LYS A 127 10.76 -8.23 -11.50
N ALA A 128 10.71 -8.82 -10.31
CA ALA A 128 9.53 -9.54 -9.83
C ALA A 128 8.29 -8.64 -9.74
N ILE A 129 8.48 -7.39 -9.28
CA ILE A 129 7.41 -6.39 -9.26
C ILE A 129 6.99 -6.02 -10.69
N HIS A 130 7.94 -5.77 -11.59
CA HIS A 130 7.68 -5.43 -12.98
C HIS A 130 6.83 -6.50 -13.69
N ASP A 131 7.25 -7.77 -13.61
CA ASP A 131 6.59 -8.90 -14.28
C ASP A 131 5.12 -9.06 -13.84
N VAL A 132 4.80 -8.66 -12.61
CA VAL A 132 3.41 -8.64 -12.11
C VAL A 132 2.72 -7.34 -12.50
N ALA A 133 3.35 -6.19 -12.31
CA ALA A 133 2.77 -4.85 -12.44
C ALA A 133 2.24 -4.56 -13.86
N ILE A 134 2.95 -5.00 -14.91
CA ILE A 134 2.52 -4.79 -16.31
C ILE A 134 1.16 -5.40 -16.64
N ASN A 135 0.70 -6.38 -15.84
CA ASN A 135 -0.58 -7.06 -16.01
C ASN A 135 -1.67 -6.55 -15.05
N MET A 136 -1.41 -5.48 -14.30
CA MET A 136 -2.34 -4.93 -13.32
C MET A 136 -3.13 -3.75 -13.89
N ASP A 137 -4.34 -3.60 -13.42
CA ASP A 137 -5.22 -2.46 -13.71
C ASP A 137 -5.04 -1.33 -12.70
N ILE A 138 -4.78 -1.68 -11.44
CA ILE A 138 -4.60 -0.74 -10.34
C ILE A 138 -3.35 -1.11 -9.55
N ILE A 139 -2.52 -0.11 -9.23
CA ILE A 139 -1.39 -0.27 -8.31
C ILE A 139 -1.55 0.74 -7.17
N ILE A 140 -1.43 0.27 -5.92
CA ILE A 140 -1.39 1.15 -4.75
C ILE A 140 -0.09 0.89 -4.01
N SER A 141 0.73 1.92 -3.91
CA SER A 141 2.02 1.85 -3.25
C SER A 141 2.00 2.55 -1.89
N THR A 142 2.45 1.82 -0.87
CA THR A 142 2.46 2.26 0.53
C THR A 142 3.81 2.01 1.21
N ALA A 143 4.85 1.65 0.43
CA ALA A 143 6.14 1.23 0.96
C ALA A 143 6.94 2.42 1.50
N LEU A 144 7.04 2.52 2.81
CA LEU A 144 7.78 3.57 3.52
C LEU A 144 8.84 2.96 4.42
N ILE A 145 10.00 3.59 4.46
CA ILE A 145 11.08 3.28 5.41
C ILE A 145 11.18 4.45 6.39
N PRO A 146 10.91 4.27 7.69
CA PRO A 146 10.97 5.35 8.65
C PRO A 146 12.31 6.08 8.61
N GLY A 147 12.27 7.42 8.47
CA GLY A 147 13.46 8.28 8.48
C GLY A 147 14.35 8.18 7.21
N LYS A 148 13.93 7.43 6.19
CA LYS A 148 14.66 7.32 4.91
C LYS A 148 13.76 7.68 3.73
N LYS A 149 14.39 7.95 2.58
CA LYS A 149 13.68 8.09 1.31
C LYS A 149 12.95 6.77 0.97
N ALA A 150 11.74 6.89 0.45
CA ALA A 150 10.96 5.75 -0.01
C ALA A 150 11.70 5.02 -1.16
N PRO A 151 11.64 3.68 -1.21
CA PRO A 151 12.26 2.93 -2.31
C PRO A 151 11.48 3.15 -3.60
N LEU A 152 12.18 3.33 -4.71
CA LEU A 152 11.57 3.28 -6.04
C LEU A 152 11.21 1.82 -6.34
N LEU A 153 9.94 1.55 -6.64
CA LEU A 153 9.42 0.20 -6.91
C LEU A 153 8.80 0.06 -8.30
N ILE A 154 8.28 1.14 -8.86
CA ILE A 154 7.71 1.19 -10.21
C ILE A 154 8.50 2.21 -11.02
N GLU A 155 9.23 1.71 -12.00
CA GLU A 155 9.99 2.53 -12.95
C GLU A 155 9.10 2.96 -14.13
N SER A 156 9.47 4.04 -14.81
CA SER A 156 8.75 4.54 -15.99
C SER A 156 8.57 3.46 -17.07
N ASN A 157 9.58 2.60 -17.26
CA ASN A 157 9.50 1.48 -18.18
C ASN A 157 8.38 0.48 -17.85
N THR A 158 8.08 0.29 -16.57
CA THR A 158 6.94 -0.54 -16.12
C THR A 158 5.62 0.13 -16.49
N ILE A 159 5.48 1.43 -16.23
CA ILE A 159 4.25 2.20 -16.52
C ILE A 159 3.95 2.19 -18.02
N ILE A 160 4.97 2.34 -18.86
CA ILE A 160 4.85 2.35 -20.33
C ILE A 160 4.31 0.99 -20.85
N GLN A 161 4.61 -0.10 -20.16
CA GLN A 161 4.17 -1.45 -20.55
C GLN A 161 2.81 -1.85 -19.92
N MET A 162 2.26 -1.06 -19.01
CA MET A 162 0.93 -1.30 -18.46
C MET A 162 -0.18 -1.02 -19.49
N ASN A 163 -1.36 -1.58 -19.24
CA ASN A 163 -2.53 -1.33 -20.08
C ASN A 163 -2.98 0.13 -19.97
N SER A 164 -3.34 0.74 -21.11
CA SER A 164 -3.98 2.07 -21.13
C SER A 164 -5.18 2.14 -20.19
N GLY A 165 -5.27 3.23 -19.41
CA GLY A 165 -6.31 3.45 -18.42
C GLY A 165 -6.02 2.83 -17.05
N SER A 166 -4.85 2.21 -16.86
CA SER A 166 -4.41 1.76 -15.54
C SER A 166 -4.21 2.94 -14.57
N VAL A 167 -4.40 2.69 -13.27
CA VAL A 167 -4.34 3.72 -12.23
C VAL A 167 -3.31 3.34 -11.17
N LEU A 168 -2.40 4.26 -10.88
CA LEU A 168 -1.37 4.09 -9.88
C LEU A 168 -1.54 5.15 -8.78
N ILE A 169 -1.61 4.73 -7.52
CA ILE A 169 -1.70 5.61 -6.35
C ILE A 169 -0.40 5.49 -5.55
N ASP A 170 0.30 6.61 -5.36
CA ASP A 170 1.55 6.67 -4.60
C ASP A 170 1.34 7.35 -3.23
N LEU A 171 1.22 6.56 -2.17
CA LEU A 171 1.10 7.08 -0.80
C LEU A 171 2.45 7.44 -0.16
N ALA A 172 3.56 7.11 -0.83
CA ALA A 172 4.91 7.39 -0.35
C ALA A 172 5.51 8.68 -0.94
N SER A 173 4.74 9.42 -1.72
CA SER A 173 5.22 10.58 -2.49
C SER A 173 5.90 11.66 -1.64
N SER A 174 5.40 11.92 -0.42
CA SER A 174 6.00 12.87 0.52
C SER A 174 7.40 12.46 1.02
N SER A 175 7.73 11.18 0.90
CA SER A 175 9.04 10.61 1.27
C SER A 175 9.90 10.26 0.06
N GLY A 176 9.60 10.80 -1.11
CA GLY A 176 10.33 10.58 -2.35
C GLY A 176 9.66 9.67 -3.38
N GLY A 177 8.53 9.04 -3.02
CA GLY A 177 7.69 8.24 -3.88
C GLY A 177 8.22 6.83 -4.21
N ASN A 178 7.29 5.92 -4.43
CA ASN A 178 7.59 4.57 -4.91
C ASN A 178 7.41 4.43 -6.43
N ILE A 179 6.80 5.42 -7.08
CA ILE A 179 6.47 5.40 -8.51
C ILE A 179 7.23 6.52 -9.21
N GLU A 180 8.02 6.17 -10.20
CA GLU A 180 8.80 7.14 -10.96
C GLU A 180 7.89 8.15 -11.65
N GLY A 181 8.27 9.43 -11.59
CA GLY A 181 7.52 10.53 -12.17
C GLY A 181 6.32 10.98 -11.34
N SER A 182 5.97 10.32 -10.22
CA SER A 182 4.89 10.79 -9.35
C SER A 182 5.17 12.20 -8.83
N LYS A 183 4.13 13.04 -8.77
CA LYS A 183 4.21 14.43 -8.28
C LYS A 183 3.26 14.64 -7.12
N ILE A 184 3.79 15.12 -6.01
CA ILE A 184 3.06 15.32 -4.76
C ILE A 184 1.80 16.17 -4.99
N GLY A 185 0.64 15.63 -4.62
CA GLY A 185 -0.66 16.30 -4.72
C GLY A 185 -1.28 16.28 -6.12
N GLU A 186 -0.58 15.80 -7.14
CA GLU A 186 -1.03 15.88 -8.53
C GLU A 186 -1.53 14.52 -9.07
N LYS A 187 -2.44 14.63 -10.05
CA LYS A 187 -2.81 13.54 -10.97
C LYS A 187 -2.15 13.82 -12.31
N ILE A 188 -1.27 12.93 -12.73
CA ILE A 188 -0.54 13.06 -14.00
C ILE A 188 -0.83 11.85 -14.90
N ASN A 189 -0.69 12.02 -16.19
CA ASN A 189 -0.77 10.94 -17.17
C ASN A 189 0.62 10.58 -17.64
N ILE A 190 0.96 9.30 -17.59
CA ILE A 190 2.18 8.71 -18.16
C ILE A 190 1.71 7.56 -19.05
N ASN A 191 1.91 7.68 -20.35
CA ASN A 191 1.52 6.66 -21.35
C ASN A 191 0.09 6.12 -21.15
N ASP A 192 -0.91 7.03 -21.07
CA ASP A 192 -2.33 6.73 -20.83
C ASP A 192 -2.65 6.06 -19.46
N CYS A 193 -1.67 5.89 -18.58
CA CYS A 193 -1.88 5.52 -17.19
C CYS A 193 -2.01 6.78 -16.33
N VAL A 194 -2.92 6.75 -15.36
CA VAL A 194 -3.07 7.84 -14.39
C VAL A 194 -2.23 7.54 -13.16
N VAL A 195 -1.26 8.40 -12.86
CA VAL A 195 -0.48 8.37 -11.61
C VAL A 195 -0.97 9.47 -10.69
N TYR A 196 -1.43 9.12 -9.51
CA TYR A 196 -1.92 10.06 -8.50
C TYR A 196 -1.12 9.90 -7.19
N ALA A 197 -0.57 10.98 -6.70
CA ALA A 197 0.22 11.03 -5.48
C ALA A 197 -0.44 11.92 -4.41
N PRO A 198 -1.51 11.45 -3.74
CA PRO A 198 -2.27 12.25 -2.78
C PRO A 198 -1.43 12.58 -1.54
N THR A 199 -1.64 13.77 -0.97
CA THR A 199 -0.93 14.22 0.23
C THR A 199 -1.61 13.81 1.54
N ASN A 200 -2.94 13.81 1.58
CA ASN A 200 -3.71 13.56 2.81
C ASN A 200 -5.06 12.90 2.50
N LEU A 201 -5.07 11.61 2.28
CA LEU A 201 -6.31 10.86 2.04
C LEU A 201 -7.26 10.81 3.24
N PRO A 202 -6.81 10.69 4.50
CA PRO A 202 -7.72 10.71 5.65
C PRO A 202 -8.57 11.97 5.74
N SER A 203 -8.09 13.14 5.27
CA SER A 203 -8.88 14.38 5.25
C SER A 203 -10.14 14.29 4.37
N LEU A 204 -10.15 13.40 3.37
CA LEU A 204 -11.32 13.17 2.51
C LEU A 204 -12.42 12.31 3.18
N ILE A 205 -12.14 11.77 4.36
CA ILE A 205 -13.08 11.08 5.24
C ILE A 205 -12.94 11.65 6.66
N ALA A 206 -13.05 12.97 6.75
CA ALA A 206 -12.69 13.78 7.90
C ALA A 206 -13.43 13.38 9.19
N TYR A 207 -14.67 12.92 9.07
CA TYR A 207 -15.45 12.48 10.24
C TYR A 207 -14.77 11.32 10.97
N ASP A 208 -14.46 10.24 10.26
CA ASP A 208 -13.81 9.07 10.85
C ASP A 208 -12.35 9.37 11.26
N ALA A 209 -11.65 10.16 10.45
CA ALA A 209 -10.28 10.58 10.76
C ALA A 209 -10.23 11.36 12.08
N SER A 210 -11.13 12.33 12.28
CA SER A 210 -11.21 13.11 13.52
C SER A 210 -11.68 12.26 14.70
N LEU A 211 -12.64 11.36 14.49
CA LEU A 211 -13.13 10.46 15.53
C LEU A 211 -12.02 9.55 16.05
N LEU A 212 -11.25 8.92 15.16
CA LEU A 212 -10.14 8.05 15.56
C LEU A 212 -9.00 8.85 16.20
N PHE A 213 -8.67 10.00 15.63
CA PHE A 213 -7.66 10.90 16.20
C PHE A 213 -8.01 11.32 17.63
N SER A 214 -9.25 11.75 17.86
CA SER A 214 -9.71 12.16 19.20
C SER A 214 -9.64 11.01 20.20
N LYS A 215 -10.00 9.78 19.79
CA LYS A 215 -9.86 8.58 20.63
C LYS A 215 -8.40 8.27 20.96
N ASN A 216 -7.49 8.38 19.98
CA ASN A 216 -6.07 8.19 20.23
C ASN A 216 -5.55 9.21 21.28
N ILE A 217 -5.91 10.50 21.14
CA ILE A 217 -5.54 11.55 22.09
C ILE A 217 -6.13 11.30 23.47
N PHE A 218 -7.43 10.93 23.54
CA PHE A 218 -8.09 10.62 24.81
C PHE A 218 -7.37 9.47 25.53
N ASN A 219 -7.05 8.40 24.83
CA ASN A 219 -6.34 7.25 25.41
C ASN A 219 -4.93 7.64 25.89
N PHE A 220 -4.22 8.49 25.12
CA PHE A 220 -2.93 9.01 25.52
C PHE A 220 -3.00 9.82 26.82
N ILE A 221 -3.92 10.77 26.90
CA ILE A 221 -4.10 11.61 28.10
C ILE A 221 -4.53 10.76 29.29
N SER A 222 -5.49 9.86 29.11
CA SER A 222 -6.00 8.97 30.15
C SER A 222 -4.90 8.10 30.74
N PHE A 223 -3.95 7.64 29.94
CA PHE A 223 -2.80 6.88 30.42
C PHE A 223 -2.00 7.66 31.48
N PHE A 224 -1.75 8.95 31.27
CA PHE A 224 -1.02 9.79 32.24
C PHE A 224 -1.85 10.22 33.44
N VAL A 225 -3.16 10.34 33.29
CA VAL A 225 -4.05 10.78 34.38
C VAL A 225 -4.35 9.64 35.36
N PHE A 226 -4.60 8.44 34.84
CA PHE A 226 -5.02 7.29 35.67
C PHE A 226 -3.85 6.43 36.15
N PHE A 227 -2.70 6.46 35.48
CA PHE A 227 -1.49 5.80 35.95
C PHE A 227 -0.53 6.83 36.60
N LYS A 228 -1.06 7.63 37.59
CA LYS A 228 -0.19 8.35 38.48
C LYS A 228 0.64 7.34 39.27
N PHE A 229 1.97 7.40 39.05
CA PHE A 229 2.97 6.71 39.85
C PHE A 229 2.94 7.19 41.29
#